data_e95f909c56b53543d33867654095c89b
#
_entry.id   e95f909c56b53543d33867654095c89b
#
_cell.length_a   1.000
_cell.length_b   1.000
_cell.length_c   1.000
_cell.angle_alpha   90.00
_cell.angle_beta   90.00
_cell.angle_gamma   90.00
#
_symmetry.space_group_name_H-M   'P 1'
#
loop_
_entity.id
_entity.type
_entity.pdbx_description
1 polymer ?
#
loop_
_entity_poly.entity_id
_entity_poly.type
_entity_poly.pdbx_seq_one_letter_code
_entity_poly.pdbx_strand_id
1 'polypeptide(L)'
;MNMDIDTYKIFGVYAVIQMFFQLLLKLSLCKLYFEKENKRANKYSLLFNLINFLSLIVMSIITKEQMKIVMVSLICTSIFVIIMMSRTIEKTKFGINIINCIKYDSVDLFAEISMFIIYLFGFKNSFDFGEKYILAISFGTLITDTQWDISDAIKTVAQIDIAKKEFSYKEHMKNSRKLVWLLIISSIIMWIILYPFYKVDIIATLIIVGIELICMYLYPFYITKLTFVQMEYSAMKATISKQIANTLRIFCSFIASPFCTSIGLAVSAIYQLVSMQYIISKNKLNMEMKL
;
A
#
# COMPACT_ATOMS: atom_id res chain seq x y z
N MET A 1 -14.39 8.11 24.15
CA MET A 1 -15.50 7.80 23.24
C MET A 1 -15.74 6.30 23.30
N ASN A 2 -16.70 5.83 24.12
CA ASN A 2 -17.05 4.40 24.18
C ASN A 2 -17.84 4.08 22.92
N MET A 3 -17.17 3.57 21.89
CA MET A 3 -17.88 2.96 20.77
C MET A 3 -18.53 1.66 21.28
N ASP A 4 -19.81 1.51 21.00
CA ASP A 4 -20.57 0.30 21.33
C ASP A 4 -19.99 -0.91 20.56
N ILE A 5 -19.92 -2.06 21.22
CA ILE A 5 -19.39 -3.32 20.66
C ILE A 5 -20.11 -3.69 19.35
N ASP A 6 -21.39 -3.38 19.23
CA ASP A 6 -22.15 -3.65 18.02
C ASP A 6 -21.74 -2.75 16.84
N THR A 7 -21.35 -1.52 17.10
CA THR A 7 -20.77 -0.63 16.08
C THR A 7 -19.46 -1.19 15.53
N TYR A 8 -18.58 -1.75 16.37
CA TYR A 8 -17.34 -2.41 15.91
C TYR A 8 -17.60 -3.63 15.03
N LYS A 9 -18.58 -4.47 15.41
CA LYS A 9 -18.94 -5.65 14.59
C LYS A 9 -19.42 -5.22 13.21
N ILE A 10 -20.26 -4.20 13.13
CA ILE A 10 -20.79 -3.68 11.85
C ILE A 10 -19.66 -3.12 10.99
N PHE A 11 -18.72 -2.35 11.56
CA PHE A 11 -17.54 -1.88 10.84
C PHE A 11 -16.64 -3.03 10.35
N GLY A 12 -16.49 -4.10 11.14
CA GLY A 12 -15.76 -5.30 10.73
C GLY A 12 -16.37 -5.97 9.51
N VAL A 13 -17.69 -6.17 9.51
CA VAL A 13 -18.41 -6.72 8.35
C VAL A 13 -18.30 -5.81 7.13
N TYR A 14 -18.43 -4.50 7.32
CA TYR A 14 -18.24 -3.52 6.26
C TYR A 14 -16.84 -3.63 5.64
N ALA A 15 -15.79 -3.65 6.46
CA ALA A 15 -14.41 -3.75 6.00
C ALA A 15 -14.18 -5.03 5.16
N VAL A 16 -14.71 -6.17 5.59
CA VAL A 16 -14.61 -7.44 4.84
C VAL A 16 -15.30 -7.34 3.48
N ILE A 17 -16.51 -6.78 3.43
CA ILE A 17 -17.25 -6.59 2.17
C ILE A 17 -16.48 -5.63 1.25
N GLN A 18 -15.96 -4.53 1.77
CA GLN A 18 -15.19 -3.57 1.00
C GLN A 18 -13.91 -4.19 0.42
N MET A 19 -13.17 -4.96 1.23
CA MET A 19 -11.99 -5.69 0.76
C MET A 19 -12.32 -6.67 -0.36
N PHE A 20 -13.43 -7.38 -0.25
CA PHE A 20 -13.88 -8.29 -1.31
C PHE A 20 -14.13 -7.56 -2.64
N PHE A 21 -14.85 -6.44 -2.63
CA PHE A 21 -15.11 -5.66 -3.85
C PHE A 21 -13.84 -4.98 -4.39
N GLN A 22 -12.93 -4.54 -3.54
CA GLN A 22 -11.63 -4.03 -3.97
C GLN A 22 -10.79 -5.13 -4.64
N LEU A 23 -10.81 -6.36 -4.13
CA LEU A 23 -10.14 -7.49 -4.77
C LEU A 23 -10.72 -7.75 -6.16
N LEU A 24 -12.05 -7.78 -6.30
CA LEU A 24 -12.72 -7.96 -7.59
C LEU A 24 -12.37 -6.84 -8.58
N LEU A 25 -12.29 -5.59 -8.11
CA LEU A 25 -11.82 -4.46 -8.91
C LEU A 25 -10.39 -4.68 -9.39
N LYS A 26 -9.47 -5.00 -8.48
CA LYS A 26 -8.06 -5.26 -8.81
C LYS A 26 -7.91 -6.37 -9.84
N LEU A 27 -8.63 -7.48 -9.69
CA LEU A 27 -8.61 -8.58 -10.66
C LEU A 27 -9.06 -8.13 -12.06
N SER A 28 -10.13 -7.35 -12.13
CA SER A 28 -10.65 -6.84 -13.41
C SER A 28 -9.68 -5.84 -14.05
N LEU A 29 -9.05 -4.97 -13.27
CA LEU A 29 -8.03 -4.04 -13.75
C LEU A 29 -6.78 -4.78 -14.23
N CYS A 30 -6.32 -5.81 -13.50
CA CYS A 30 -5.19 -6.64 -13.92
C CYS A 30 -5.44 -7.29 -15.28
N LYS A 31 -6.67 -7.81 -15.52
CA LYS A 31 -7.03 -8.35 -16.84
C LYS A 31 -6.89 -7.30 -17.93
N LEU A 32 -7.45 -6.11 -17.74
CA LEU A 32 -7.37 -5.03 -18.73
C LEU A 32 -5.92 -4.59 -19.00
N TYR A 33 -5.08 -4.52 -17.95
CA TYR A 33 -3.66 -4.22 -18.14
C TYR A 33 -2.92 -5.32 -18.92
N PHE A 34 -3.26 -6.58 -18.66
CA PHE A 34 -2.72 -7.72 -19.41
C PHE A 34 -3.13 -7.68 -20.89
N GLU A 35 -4.36 -7.30 -21.18
CA GLU A 35 -4.89 -7.10 -22.54
C GLU A 35 -4.39 -5.79 -23.21
N LYS A 36 -3.51 -5.03 -22.53
CA LYS A 36 -2.98 -3.74 -22.97
C LYS A 36 -4.02 -2.63 -23.12
N GLU A 37 -5.18 -2.78 -22.52
CA GLU A 37 -6.25 -1.78 -22.47
C GLU A 37 -6.04 -0.76 -21.33
N ASN A 38 -4.83 -0.21 -21.17
CA ASN A 38 -4.45 0.66 -20.05
C ASN A 38 -5.37 1.87 -19.90
N LYS A 39 -5.81 2.49 -21.02
CA LYS A 39 -6.73 3.64 -20.97
C LYS A 39 -8.07 3.28 -20.33
N ARG A 40 -8.59 2.09 -20.63
CA ARG A 40 -9.85 1.57 -20.09
C ARG A 40 -9.70 1.22 -18.62
N ALA A 41 -8.58 0.56 -18.24
CA ALA A 41 -8.26 0.26 -16.85
C ALA A 41 -8.17 1.52 -16.00
N ASN A 42 -7.42 2.53 -16.44
CA ASN A 42 -7.28 3.81 -15.74
C ASN A 42 -8.62 4.56 -15.63
N LYS A 43 -9.45 4.53 -16.69
CA LYS A 43 -10.79 5.12 -16.65
C LYS A 43 -11.68 4.45 -15.60
N TYR A 44 -11.66 3.12 -15.49
CA TYR A 44 -12.44 2.40 -14.49
C TYR A 44 -11.94 2.67 -13.08
N SER A 45 -10.63 2.70 -12.85
CA SER A 45 -10.04 3.06 -11.56
C SER A 45 -10.44 4.48 -11.14
N LEU A 46 -10.36 5.44 -12.08
CA LEU A 46 -10.77 6.83 -11.82
C LEU A 46 -12.26 6.92 -11.50
N LEU A 47 -13.12 6.24 -12.27
CA LEU A 47 -14.58 6.24 -12.04
C LEU A 47 -14.94 5.61 -10.70
N PHE A 48 -14.27 4.54 -10.29
CA PHE A 48 -14.47 3.92 -8.96
C PHE A 48 -14.19 4.93 -7.85
N ASN A 49 -13.03 5.59 -7.90
CA ASN A 49 -12.65 6.58 -6.90
C ASN A 49 -13.58 7.80 -6.91
N LEU A 50 -14.01 8.23 -8.09
CA LEU A 50 -14.97 9.34 -8.23
C LEU A 50 -16.35 9.00 -7.65
N ILE A 51 -16.87 7.80 -7.91
CA ILE A 51 -18.14 7.33 -7.34
C ILE A 51 -18.03 7.24 -5.82
N ASN A 52 -16.94 6.67 -5.29
CA ASN A 52 -16.70 6.61 -3.86
C ASN A 52 -16.70 8.01 -3.24
N PHE A 53 -15.91 8.92 -3.78
CA PHE A 53 -15.79 10.30 -3.30
C PHE A 53 -17.11 11.07 -3.35
N LEU A 54 -17.82 11.02 -4.49
CA LEU A 54 -19.09 11.72 -4.65
C LEU A 54 -20.18 11.16 -3.73
N SER A 55 -20.26 9.83 -3.58
CA SER A 55 -21.23 9.22 -2.67
C SER A 55 -20.97 9.59 -1.21
N LEU A 56 -19.72 9.66 -0.77
CA LEU A 56 -19.36 10.14 0.57
C LEU A 56 -19.76 11.61 0.77
N ILE A 57 -19.47 12.50 -0.18
CA ILE A 57 -19.86 13.93 -0.08
C ILE A 57 -21.37 14.08 -0.05
N VAL A 58 -22.08 13.50 -1.01
CA VAL A 58 -23.54 13.64 -1.10
C VAL A 58 -24.21 13.14 0.19
N MET A 59 -23.78 11.98 0.68
CA MET A 59 -24.33 11.42 1.92
C MET A 59 -23.96 12.23 3.15
N SER A 60 -22.79 12.84 3.22
CA SER A 60 -22.40 13.71 4.33
C SER A 60 -23.22 15.00 4.42
N ILE A 61 -23.79 15.44 3.28
CA ILE A 61 -24.72 16.58 3.23
C ILE A 61 -26.13 16.14 3.70
N ILE A 62 -26.56 14.92 3.33
CA ILE A 62 -27.92 14.42 3.61
C ILE A 62 -28.05 13.95 5.06
N THR A 63 -27.02 13.33 5.63
CA THR A 63 -27.08 12.76 6.99
C THR A 63 -25.77 12.97 7.75
N LYS A 64 -25.86 13.09 9.06
CA LYS A 64 -24.72 13.13 9.96
C LYS A 64 -24.34 11.73 10.50
N GLU A 65 -25.12 10.70 10.18
CA GLU A 65 -24.86 9.34 10.62
C GLU A 65 -23.74 8.70 9.78
N GLN A 66 -22.54 8.68 10.34
CA GLN A 66 -21.33 8.17 9.68
C GLN A 66 -21.53 6.78 9.05
N MET A 67 -22.26 5.91 9.73
CA MET A 67 -22.56 4.55 9.28
C MET A 67 -23.35 4.53 7.98
N LYS A 68 -24.40 5.36 7.87
CA LYS A 68 -25.21 5.47 6.63
C LYS A 68 -24.38 6.01 5.47
N ILE A 69 -23.53 7.00 5.74
CA ILE A 69 -22.63 7.59 4.73
C ILE A 69 -21.75 6.51 4.11
N VAL A 70 -21.10 5.74 4.98
CA VAL A 70 -20.14 4.70 4.56
C VAL A 70 -20.86 3.53 3.86
N MET A 71 -22.02 3.08 4.36
CA MET A 71 -22.79 1.99 3.74
C MET A 71 -23.29 2.34 2.34
N VAL A 72 -23.79 3.56 2.12
CA VAL A 72 -24.25 3.98 0.80
C VAL A 72 -23.08 4.06 -0.18
N SER A 73 -21.92 4.56 0.25
CA SER A 73 -20.73 4.58 -0.59
C SER A 73 -20.29 3.16 -0.98
N LEU A 74 -20.33 2.21 -0.04
CA LEU A 74 -20.04 0.80 -0.34
C LEU A 74 -21.02 0.22 -1.37
N ILE A 75 -22.31 0.46 -1.21
CA ILE A 75 -23.33 -0.03 -2.15
C ILE A 75 -23.06 0.53 -3.55
N CYS A 76 -22.84 1.85 -3.69
CA CYS A 76 -22.57 2.49 -4.96
C CYS A 76 -21.31 1.93 -5.65
N THR A 77 -20.24 1.79 -4.91
CA THR A 77 -18.98 1.24 -5.43
C THR A 77 -19.09 -0.25 -5.77
N SER A 78 -19.82 -1.03 -4.96
CA SER A 78 -20.09 -2.46 -5.23
C SER A 78 -20.88 -2.67 -6.51
N ILE A 79 -21.95 -1.89 -6.73
CA ILE A 79 -22.74 -1.94 -7.97
C ILE A 79 -21.84 -1.60 -9.17
N PHE A 80 -21.01 -0.57 -9.05
CA PHE A 80 -20.08 -0.20 -10.12
C PHE A 80 -19.11 -1.36 -10.44
N VAL A 81 -18.53 -2.01 -9.43
CA VAL A 81 -17.61 -3.14 -9.62
C VAL A 81 -18.32 -4.31 -10.31
N ILE A 82 -19.54 -4.64 -9.91
CA ILE A 82 -20.33 -5.71 -10.55
C ILE A 82 -20.57 -5.39 -12.03
N ILE A 83 -20.99 -4.16 -12.35
CA ILE A 83 -21.20 -3.72 -13.74
C ILE A 83 -19.89 -3.78 -14.53
N MET A 84 -18.80 -3.33 -13.95
CA MET A 84 -17.49 -3.38 -14.58
C MET A 84 -17.05 -4.83 -14.86
N MET A 85 -17.20 -5.72 -13.87
CA MET A 85 -16.89 -7.14 -14.02
C MET A 85 -17.70 -7.81 -15.12
N SER A 86 -19.00 -7.54 -15.20
CA SER A 86 -19.87 -8.10 -16.25
C SER A 86 -19.42 -7.70 -17.67
N ARG A 87 -18.73 -6.55 -17.78
CA ARG A 87 -18.21 -6.04 -19.08
C ARG A 87 -16.76 -6.43 -19.36
N THR A 88 -16.02 -6.88 -18.35
CA THR A 88 -14.59 -7.20 -18.49
C THR A 88 -14.30 -8.68 -18.42
N ILE A 89 -15.11 -9.44 -17.69
CA ILE A 89 -14.95 -10.88 -17.55
C ILE A 89 -15.92 -11.55 -18.53
N GLU A 90 -15.43 -11.82 -19.74
CA GLU A 90 -16.10 -12.79 -20.60
C GLU A 90 -16.08 -14.16 -19.90
N LYS A 91 -17.06 -15.03 -20.23
CA LYS A 91 -17.16 -16.39 -19.71
C LYS A 91 -15.94 -17.23 -20.13
N THR A 92 -14.78 -16.91 -19.63
CA THR A 92 -13.59 -17.75 -19.77
C THR A 92 -13.79 -18.96 -18.88
N LYS A 93 -13.61 -20.15 -19.44
CA LYS A 93 -13.50 -21.37 -18.65
C LYS A 93 -12.39 -21.19 -17.64
N PHE A 94 -12.75 -21.01 -16.37
CA PHE A 94 -11.80 -20.87 -15.27
C PHE A 94 -11.07 -22.20 -15.07
N GLY A 95 -10.04 -22.44 -15.85
CA GLY A 95 -9.04 -23.47 -15.61
C GLY A 95 -7.93 -22.91 -14.71
N ILE A 96 -8.30 -22.26 -13.60
CA ILE A 96 -7.31 -21.76 -12.64
C ILE A 96 -6.79 -22.96 -11.86
N ASN A 97 -5.50 -23.23 -11.98
CA ASN A 97 -4.83 -24.13 -11.06
C ASN A 97 -4.69 -23.44 -9.71
N ILE A 98 -5.72 -23.59 -8.87
CA ILE A 98 -5.86 -22.97 -7.54
C ILE A 98 -4.60 -23.24 -6.69
N ILE A 99 -4.00 -24.42 -6.81
CA ILE A 99 -2.80 -24.80 -6.07
C ILE A 99 -1.61 -23.90 -6.45
N ASN A 100 -1.44 -23.62 -7.73
CA ASN A 100 -0.39 -22.72 -8.18
C ASN A 100 -0.66 -21.26 -7.75
N CYS A 101 -1.90 -20.79 -7.82
CA CYS A 101 -2.28 -19.48 -7.29
C CYS A 101 -1.95 -19.38 -5.81
N ILE A 102 -2.37 -20.32 -4.98
CA ILE A 102 -2.07 -20.34 -3.53
C ILE A 102 -0.56 -20.32 -3.28
N LYS A 103 0.21 -21.08 -4.06
CA LYS A 103 1.67 -21.13 -3.92
C LYS A 103 2.34 -19.79 -4.21
N TYR A 104 1.89 -19.06 -5.22
CA TYR A 104 2.45 -17.76 -5.60
C TYR A 104 1.91 -16.61 -4.71
N ASP A 105 0.64 -16.68 -4.35
CA ASP A 105 -0.02 -15.65 -3.56
C ASP A 105 0.23 -15.80 -2.04
N SER A 106 0.74 -16.95 -1.57
CA SER A 106 1.02 -17.18 -0.15
C SER A 106 1.99 -16.16 0.44
N VAL A 107 2.91 -15.65 -0.36
CA VAL A 107 3.88 -14.61 0.04
C VAL A 107 3.19 -13.27 0.25
N ASP A 108 2.28 -12.90 -0.65
CA ASP A 108 1.53 -11.64 -0.52
C ASP A 108 0.48 -11.75 0.58
N LEU A 109 -0.16 -12.91 0.75
CA LEU A 109 -1.04 -13.18 1.88
C LEU A 109 -0.31 -13.03 3.24
N PHE A 110 0.91 -13.55 3.35
CA PHE A 110 1.72 -13.37 4.55
C PHE A 110 2.05 -11.88 4.79
N ALA A 111 2.31 -11.12 3.74
CA ALA A 111 2.54 -9.69 3.85
C ALA A 111 1.29 -8.95 4.37
N GLU A 112 0.10 -9.27 3.87
CA GLU A 112 -1.16 -8.68 4.32
C GLU A 112 -1.48 -9.04 5.77
N ILE A 113 -1.31 -10.31 6.16
CA ILE A 113 -1.48 -10.74 7.56
C ILE A 113 -0.47 -10.02 8.46
N SER A 114 0.77 -9.87 8.02
CA SER A 114 1.81 -9.13 8.75
C SER A 114 1.41 -7.68 8.97
N MET A 115 0.87 -7.01 7.96
CA MET A 115 0.39 -5.62 8.06
C MET A 115 -0.76 -5.51 9.06
N PHE A 116 -1.72 -6.44 9.01
CA PHE A 116 -2.83 -6.47 9.97
C PHE A 116 -2.33 -6.59 11.42
N ILE A 117 -1.38 -7.50 11.69
CA ILE A 117 -0.77 -7.68 13.02
C ILE A 117 -0.08 -6.39 13.47
N ILE A 118 0.72 -5.77 12.59
CA ILE A 118 1.46 -4.54 12.88
C ILE A 118 0.50 -3.40 13.26
N TYR A 119 -0.57 -3.21 12.49
CA TYR A 119 -1.57 -2.18 12.80
C TYR A 119 -2.32 -2.47 14.09
N LEU A 120 -2.72 -3.73 14.33
CA LEU A 120 -3.42 -4.11 15.55
C LEU A 120 -2.60 -3.77 16.81
N PHE A 121 -1.33 -4.18 16.85
CA PHE A 121 -0.44 -3.88 17.97
C PHE A 121 -0.04 -2.41 18.04
N GLY A 122 0.13 -1.76 16.89
CA GLY A 122 0.41 -0.33 16.82
C GLY A 122 -0.71 0.52 17.40
N PHE A 123 -1.95 0.25 17.03
CA PHE A 123 -3.11 0.91 17.62
C PHE A 123 -3.25 0.62 19.10
N LYS A 124 -3.11 -0.65 19.51
CA LYS A 124 -3.15 -1.02 20.94
C LYS A 124 -2.13 -0.22 21.74
N ASN A 125 -0.87 -0.24 21.31
CA ASN A 125 0.18 0.50 22.01
C ASN A 125 -0.12 2.01 22.06
N SER A 126 -0.62 2.58 20.96
CA SER A 126 -0.97 4.00 20.93
C SER A 126 -2.09 4.36 21.90
N PHE A 127 -3.08 3.48 22.06
CA PHE A 127 -4.12 3.61 23.08
C PHE A 127 -3.54 3.62 24.50
N ASP A 128 -2.63 2.70 24.79
CA ASP A 128 -2.02 2.57 26.12
C ASP A 128 -1.18 3.81 26.51
N PHE A 129 -0.62 4.53 25.53
CA PHE A 129 0.19 5.73 25.76
C PHE A 129 -0.57 7.07 25.64
N GLY A 130 -1.81 7.05 25.15
CA GLY A 130 -2.72 8.19 25.17
C GLY A 130 -3.13 8.75 23.81
N GLU A 131 -4.21 9.54 23.83
CA GLU A 131 -4.94 10.04 22.66
C GLU A 131 -4.06 10.81 21.66
N LYS A 132 -3.06 11.55 22.13
CA LYS A 132 -2.15 12.33 21.27
C LYS A 132 -1.42 11.48 20.23
N TYR A 133 -1.09 10.21 20.58
CA TYR A 133 -0.43 9.30 19.65
C TYR A 133 -1.39 8.70 18.62
N ILE A 134 -2.63 8.45 19.03
CA ILE A 134 -3.69 7.98 18.12
C ILE A 134 -3.97 9.07 17.08
N LEU A 135 -4.12 10.32 17.52
CA LEU A 135 -4.32 11.46 16.62
C LEU A 135 -3.14 11.65 15.67
N ALA A 136 -1.90 11.49 16.16
CA ALA A 136 -0.70 11.59 15.34
C ALA A 136 -0.64 10.49 14.27
N ILE A 137 -0.95 9.25 14.61
CA ILE A 137 -1.02 8.13 13.65
C ILE A 137 -2.13 8.37 12.63
N SER A 138 -3.34 8.74 13.07
CA SER A 138 -4.46 8.99 12.16
C SER A 138 -4.17 10.14 11.19
N PHE A 139 -3.55 11.20 11.67
CA PHE A 139 -3.10 12.31 10.83
C PHE A 139 -2.01 11.88 9.84
N GLY A 140 -1.06 11.06 10.28
CA GLY A 140 -0.01 10.48 9.45
C GLY A 140 -0.59 9.66 8.32
N THR A 141 -1.49 8.74 8.63
CA THR A 141 -2.17 7.87 7.66
C THR A 141 -2.86 8.68 6.56
N LEU A 142 -3.55 9.77 6.91
CA LEU A 142 -4.18 10.65 5.91
C LEU A 142 -3.18 11.29 4.94
N ILE A 143 -1.97 11.61 5.41
CA ILE A 143 -0.93 12.17 4.56
C ILE A 143 -0.25 11.10 3.73
N THR A 144 0.03 9.93 4.31
CA THR A 144 0.92 8.93 3.71
C THR A 144 0.20 7.92 2.82
N ASP A 145 -1.05 7.53 3.10
CA ASP A 145 -1.75 6.50 2.34
C ASP A 145 -1.85 6.82 0.85
N THR A 146 -2.32 8.03 0.51
CA THR A 146 -2.40 8.47 -0.90
C THR A 146 -1.03 8.43 -1.59
N GLN A 147 0.03 8.65 -0.84
CA GLN A 147 1.39 8.72 -1.37
C GLN A 147 2.04 7.34 -1.49
N TRP A 148 1.65 6.39 -0.66
CA TRP A 148 2.00 4.99 -0.85
C TRP A 148 1.47 4.46 -2.19
N ASP A 149 0.21 4.79 -2.53
CA ASP A 149 -0.39 4.42 -3.81
C ASP A 149 0.38 5.02 -5.01
N ILE A 150 0.79 6.29 -4.91
CA ILE A 150 1.61 6.94 -5.94
C ILE A 150 2.98 6.25 -6.05
N SER A 151 3.59 5.88 -4.93
CA SER A 151 4.87 5.18 -4.90
C SER A 151 4.78 3.78 -5.52
N ASP A 152 3.68 3.08 -5.33
CA ASP A 152 3.43 1.77 -5.94
C ASP A 152 3.27 1.84 -7.47
N ALA A 153 2.97 3.01 -8.03
CA ALA A 153 2.95 3.21 -9.47
C ALA A 153 4.29 2.84 -10.13
N ILE A 154 5.43 3.08 -9.46
CA ILE A 154 6.75 2.66 -9.96
C ILE A 154 6.84 1.14 -10.10
N LYS A 155 6.28 0.38 -9.15
CA LYS A 155 6.22 -1.09 -9.23
C LYS A 155 5.45 -1.53 -10.49
N THR A 156 4.30 -0.92 -10.72
CA THR A 156 3.46 -1.22 -11.89
C THR A 156 4.18 -0.89 -13.19
N VAL A 157 4.81 0.28 -13.29
CA VAL A 157 5.59 0.68 -14.48
C VAL A 157 6.75 -0.28 -14.69
N ALA A 158 7.51 -0.63 -13.65
CA ALA A 158 8.59 -1.58 -13.73
C ALA A 158 8.13 -2.96 -14.23
N GLN A 159 7.01 -3.46 -13.77
CA GLN A 159 6.41 -4.73 -14.23
C GLN A 159 6.01 -4.69 -15.70
N ILE A 160 5.44 -3.56 -16.16
CA ILE A 160 5.08 -3.35 -17.58
C ILE A 160 6.33 -3.34 -18.44
N ASP A 161 7.37 -2.62 -18.03
CA ASP A 161 8.63 -2.51 -18.80
C ASP A 161 9.35 -3.85 -18.84
N ILE A 162 9.28 -4.66 -17.78
CA ILE A 162 9.76 -6.04 -17.79
C ILE A 162 9.00 -6.87 -18.85
N ALA A 163 7.68 -6.81 -18.83
CA ALA A 163 6.86 -7.59 -19.77
C ALA A 163 7.14 -7.21 -21.23
N LYS A 164 7.52 -5.94 -21.47
CA LYS A 164 7.93 -5.44 -22.80
C LYS A 164 9.40 -5.69 -23.11
N LYS A 165 10.21 -6.17 -22.17
CA LYS A 165 11.68 -6.27 -22.27
C LYS A 165 12.38 -4.92 -22.45
N GLU A 166 11.79 -3.85 -21.94
CA GLU A 166 12.28 -2.46 -22.04
C GLU A 166 12.84 -1.94 -20.70
N PHE A 167 12.92 -2.79 -19.67
CA PHE A 167 13.35 -2.37 -18.33
C PHE A 167 14.79 -1.87 -18.33
N SER A 168 14.98 -0.64 -17.87
CA SER A 168 16.29 -0.01 -17.69
C SER A 168 16.48 0.43 -16.23
N TYR A 169 17.38 -0.21 -15.50
CA TYR A 169 17.68 0.12 -14.11
C TYR A 169 18.06 1.60 -13.92
N LYS A 170 18.90 2.14 -14.81
CA LYS A 170 19.36 3.54 -14.75
C LYS A 170 18.21 4.52 -14.94
N GLU A 171 17.31 4.24 -15.87
CA GLU A 171 16.14 5.07 -16.14
C GLU A 171 15.14 5.03 -15.00
N HIS A 172 14.83 3.83 -14.49
CA HIS A 172 13.97 3.67 -13.32
C HIS A 172 14.51 4.36 -12.07
N MET A 173 15.82 4.31 -11.82
CA MET A 173 16.45 5.06 -10.72
C MET A 173 16.34 6.59 -10.91
N LYS A 174 16.43 7.08 -12.14
CA LYS A 174 16.21 8.51 -12.46
C LYS A 174 14.75 8.90 -12.22
N ASN A 175 13.81 8.08 -12.64
CA ASN A 175 12.37 8.31 -12.45
C ASN A 175 11.98 8.22 -10.96
N SER A 176 12.57 7.31 -10.18
CA SER A 176 12.42 7.25 -8.73
C SER A 176 12.83 8.56 -8.06
N ARG A 177 13.93 9.18 -8.47
CA ARG A 177 14.34 10.49 -7.93
C ARG A 177 13.31 11.59 -8.23
N LYS A 178 12.76 11.63 -9.45
CA LYS A 178 11.73 12.61 -9.82
C LYS A 178 10.45 12.39 -9.00
N LEU A 179 10.05 11.12 -8.81
CA LEU A 179 8.89 10.79 -8.02
C LEU A 179 9.07 11.19 -6.56
N VAL A 180 10.24 10.99 -5.96
CA VAL A 180 10.51 11.42 -4.58
C VAL A 180 10.30 12.92 -4.41
N TRP A 181 10.74 13.75 -5.36
CA TRP A 181 10.47 15.20 -5.32
C TRP A 181 8.98 15.51 -5.37
N LEU A 182 8.23 14.82 -6.22
CA LEU A 182 6.77 14.96 -6.28
C LEU A 182 6.12 14.59 -4.93
N LEU A 183 6.54 13.47 -4.33
CA LEU A 183 6.05 13.01 -3.04
C LEU A 183 6.35 14.00 -1.92
N ILE A 184 7.56 14.58 -1.88
CA ILE A 184 7.92 15.60 -0.90
C ILE A 184 7.00 16.83 -1.01
N ILE A 185 6.82 17.33 -2.23
CA ILE A 185 5.96 18.51 -2.46
C ILE A 185 4.52 18.21 -2.07
N SER A 186 3.98 17.05 -2.47
CA SER A 186 2.61 16.66 -2.13
C SER A 186 2.42 16.45 -0.63
N SER A 187 3.42 15.91 0.09
CA SER A 187 3.39 15.77 1.56
C SER A 187 3.30 17.11 2.25
N ILE A 188 4.08 18.07 1.81
CA ILE A 188 4.07 19.44 2.37
C ILE A 188 2.70 20.10 2.13
N ILE A 189 2.16 19.99 0.93
CA ILE A 189 0.83 20.52 0.59
C ILE A 189 -0.25 19.89 1.47
N MET A 190 -0.25 18.55 1.58
CA MET A 190 -1.21 17.83 2.41
C MET A 190 -1.09 18.22 3.89
N TRP A 191 0.13 18.36 4.40
CA TRP A 191 0.36 18.83 5.76
C TRP A 191 -0.25 20.23 5.99
N ILE A 192 0.02 21.18 5.10
CA ILE A 192 -0.51 22.54 5.20
C ILE A 192 -2.03 22.56 5.17
N ILE A 193 -2.64 21.74 4.30
CA ILE A 193 -4.11 21.68 4.16
C ILE A 193 -4.75 21.03 5.39
N LEU A 194 -4.20 19.91 5.87
CA LEU A 194 -4.85 19.10 6.90
C LEU A 194 -4.57 19.60 8.33
N TYR A 195 -3.39 20.19 8.59
CA TYR A 195 -2.98 20.58 9.92
C TYR A 195 -3.99 21.50 10.66
N PRO A 196 -4.65 22.50 10.03
CA PRO A 196 -5.62 23.35 10.70
C PRO A 196 -6.87 22.61 11.21
N PHE A 197 -7.20 21.44 10.61
CA PHE A 197 -8.38 20.66 10.97
C PHE A 197 -8.11 19.65 12.10
N TYR A 198 -6.84 19.39 12.42
CA TYR A 198 -6.43 18.40 13.40
C TYR A 198 -5.64 19.07 14.52
N LYS A 199 -6.12 18.93 15.76
CA LYS A 199 -5.40 19.38 16.96
C LYS A 199 -4.40 18.30 17.37
N VAL A 200 -3.34 18.11 16.60
CA VAL A 200 -2.31 17.08 16.84
C VAL A 200 -1.16 17.65 17.68
N ASP A 201 -0.59 16.78 18.53
CA ASP A 201 0.69 17.08 19.19
C ASP A 201 1.81 17.13 18.15
N ILE A 202 2.47 18.28 18.01
CA ILE A 202 3.47 18.52 16.96
C ILE A 202 4.64 17.55 17.08
N ILE A 203 5.13 17.29 18.30
CA ILE A 203 6.32 16.45 18.51
C ILE A 203 6.01 15.00 18.18
N ALA A 204 4.94 14.45 18.74
CA ALA A 204 4.51 13.09 18.45
C ALA A 204 4.26 12.90 16.95
N THR A 205 3.60 13.87 16.32
CA THR A 205 3.28 13.83 14.89
C THR A 205 4.54 13.91 14.03
N LEU A 206 5.48 14.79 14.32
CA LEU A 206 6.73 14.90 13.57
C LEU A 206 7.55 13.60 13.65
N ILE A 207 7.58 12.93 14.79
CA ILE A 207 8.30 11.66 14.94
C ILE A 207 7.62 10.57 14.13
N ILE A 208 6.30 10.37 14.31
CA ILE A 208 5.57 9.28 13.65
C ILE A 208 5.52 9.49 12.14
N VAL A 209 5.00 10.64 11.72
CA VAL A 209 4.81 10.96 10.30
C VAL A 209 6.14 11.19 9.60
N GLY A 210 7.10 11.82 10.26
CA GLY A 210 8.42 12.07 9.67
C GLY A 210 9.18 10.79 9.35
N ILE A 211 9.16 9.80 10.24
CA ILE A 211 9.76 8.49 9.99
C ILE A 211 9.04 7.79 8.83
N GLU A 212 7.71 7.81 8.81
CA GLU A 212 6.92 7.20 7.75
C GLU A 212 7.19 7.85 6.38
N LEU A 213 7.22 9.18 6.31
CA LEU A 213 7.56 9.92 5.10
C LEU A 213 8.97 9.59 4.58
N ILE A 214 9.97 9.53 5.47
CA ILE A 214 11.33 9.15 5.07
C ILE A 214 11.34 7.74 4.46
N CYS A 215 10.69 6.79 5.10
CA CYS A 215 10.60 5.41 4.58
C CYS A 215 9.89 5.36 3.23
N MET A 216 8.81 6.12 3.07
CA MET A 216 8.08 6.24 1.83
C MET A 216 8.92 6.86 0.71
N TYR A 217 9.76 7.87 1.00
CA TYR A 217 10.67 8.45 0.00
C TYR A 217 11.79 7.49 -0.40
N LEU A 218 12.17 6.54 0.45
CA LEU A 218 13.13 5.50 0.14
C LEU A 218 12.52 4.35 -0.69
N TYR A 219 11.21 4.18 -0.62
CA TYR A 219 10.49 3.05 -1.23
C TYR A 219 10.64 2.96 -2.77
N PRO A 220 10.55 4.03 -3.57
CA PRO A 220 10.77 3.97 -5.01
C PRO A 220 12.14 3.41 -5.40
N PHE A 221 13.17 3.75 -4.63
CA PHE A 221 14.52 3.22 -4.85
C PHE A 221 14.62 1.74 -4.48
N TYR A 222 13.96 1.35 -3.40
CA TYR A 222 13.87 -0.06 -2.99
C TYR A 222 13.17 -0.88 -4.08
N ILE A 223 12.00 -0.46 -4.56
CA ILE A 223 11.24 -1.17 -5.59
C ILE A 223 12.07 -1.31 -6.88
N THR A 224 12.77 -0.27 -7.31
CA THR A 224 13.64 -0.35 -8.49
C THR A 224 14.76 -1.38 -8.32
N LYS A 225 15.41 -1.42 -7.14
CA LYS A 225 16.44 -2.43 -6.83
C LYS A 225 15.85 -3.83 -6.72
N LEU A 226 14.71 -3.98 -6.05
CA LEU A 226 13.98 -5.23 -5.92
C LEU A 226 13.66 -5.83 -7.30
N THR A 227 13.08 -5.02 -8.18
CA THR A 227 12.73 -5.40 -9.55
C THR A 227 13.95 -5.85 -10.31
N PHE A 228 15.04 -5.09 -10.23
CA PHE A 228 16.31 -5.44 -10.86
C PHE A 228 16.87 -6.78 -10.35
N VAL A 229 16.84 -7.01 -9.03
CA VAL A 229 17.28 -8.27 -8.43
C VAL A 229 16.41 -9.44 -8.86
N GLN A 230 15.10 -9.24 -8.95
CA GLN A 230 14.17 -10.27 -9.40
C GLN A 230 14.43 -10.71 -10.83
N MET A 231 14.76 -9.77 -11.71
CA MET A 231 15.02 -10.04 -13.12
C MET A 231 16.40 -10.65 -13.38
N GLU A 232 17.42 -9.99 -12.86
CA GLU A 232 18.81 -10.29 -13.27
C GLU A 232 19.46 -11.37 -12.41
N TYR A 233 18.99 -11.57 -11.18
CA TYR A 233 19.68 -12.44 -10.25
C TYR A 233 18.84 -13.57 -9.66
N SER A 234 17.79 -13.25 -8.89
CA SER A 234 16.99 -14.27 -8.23
C SER A 234 15.71 -13.71 -7.62
N ALA A 235 14.57 -14.11 -8.15
CA ALA A 235 13.26 -13.81 -7.57
C ALA A 235 13.14 -14.35 -6.14
N MET A 236 13.69 -15.56 -5.89
CA MET A 236 13.64 -16.17 -4.56
C MET A 236 14.39 -15.34 -3.50
N LYS A 237 15.60 -14.83 -3.79
CA LYS A 237 16.35 -13.98 -2.85
C LYS A 237 15.61 -12.68 -2.55
N ALA A 238 15.00 -12.09 -3.55
CA ALA A 238 14.19 -10.88 -3.38
C ALA A 238 12.97 -11.15 -2.47
N THR A 239 12.27 -12.26 -2.69
CA THR A 239 11.14 -12.68 -1.87
C THR A 239 11.53 -12.95 -0.42
N ILE A 240 12.60 -13.73 -0.18
CA ILE A 240 13.09 -14.00 1.17
C ILE A 240 13.45 -12.70 1.90
N SER A 241 14.13 -11.76 1.23
CA SER A 241 14.45 -10.46 1.81
C SER A 241 13.19 -9.67 2.21
N LYS A 242 12.15 -9.68 1.37
CA LYS A 242 10.86 -9.04 1.69
C LYS A 242 10.22 -9.69 2.93
N GLN A 243 10.24 -11.02 3.05
CA GLN A 243 9.67 -11.72 4.18
C GLN A 243 10.44 -11.46 5.49
N ILE A 244 11.76 -11.41 5.45
CA ILE A 244 12.57 -11.02 6.61
C ILE A 244 12.21 -9.59 7.05
N ALA A 245 12.07 -8.66 6.13
CA ALA A 245 11.67 -7.29 6.44
C ALA A 245 10.29 -7.22 7.12
N ASN A 246 9.30 -7.97 6.63
CA ASN A 246 7.97 -8.05 7.25
C ASN A 246 8.05 -8.67 8.66
N THR A 247 8.85 -9.72 8.83
CA THR A 247 9.07 -10.37 10.14
C THR A 247 9.70 -9.39 11.14
N LEU A 248 10.67 -8.60 10.71
CA LEU A 248 11.27 -7.53 11.54
C LEU A 248 10.24 -6.49 11.98
N ARG A 249 9.32 -6.09 11.08
CA ARG A 249 8.24 -5.17 11.43
C ARG A 249 7.30 -5.75 12.49
N ILE A 250 6.94 -7.04 12.35
CA ILE A 250 6.12 -7.75 13.36
C ILE A 250 6.83 -7.72 14.72
N PHE A 251 8.10 -8.08 14.79
CA PHE A 251 8.83 -8.06 16.07
C PHE A 251 8.87 -6.66 16.68
N CYS A 252 9.08 -5.62 15.88
CA CYS A 252 9.06 -4.25 16.37
C CYS A 252 7.67 -3.81 16.88
N SER A 253 6.58 -4.35 16.32
CA SER A 253 5.23 -4.00 16.77
C SER A 253 4.89 -4.47 18.19
N PHE A 254 5.64 -5.46 18.72
CA PHE A 254 5.52 -5.90 20.11
C PHE A 254 6.25 -5.01 21.13
N ILE A 255 7.03 -4.05 20.67
CA ILE A 255 7.72 -3.10 21.58
C ILE A 255 6.65 -2.23 22.24
N ALA A 256 6.66 -2.17 23.57
CA ALA A 256 5.77 -1.33 24.35
C ALA A 256 6.14 0.16 24.18
N SER A 257 5.79 0.75 23.04
CA SER A 257 6.08 2.13 22.68
C SER A 257 5.02 2.65 21.70
N PRO A 258 4.62 3.94 21.80
CA PRO A 258 3.71 4.55 20.83
C PRO A 258 4.36 4.70 19.44
N PHE A 259 5.67 4.52 19.34
CA PHE A 259 6.45 4.60 18.09
C PHE A 259 6.79 3.23 17.49
N CYS A 260 6.25 2.14 18.02
CA CYS A 260 6.61 0.77 17.62
C CYS A 260 6.42 0.52 16.11
N THR A 261 5.33 1.03 15.52
CA THR A 261 5.07 0.92 14.08
C THR A 261 6.08 1.68 13.24
N SER A 262 6.41 2.91 13.64
CA SER A 262 7.40 3.75 12.95
C SER A 262 8.80 3.15 13.06
N ILE A 263 9.19 2.64 14.24
CA ILE A 263 10.45 1.91 14.43
C ILE A 263 10.51 0.70 13.51
N GLY A 264 9.45 -0.11 13.49
CA GLY A 264 9.37 -1.29 12.64
C GLY A 264 9.48 -0.96 11.16
N LEU A 265 8.83 0.12 10.73
CA LEU A 265 8.90 0.61 9.35
C LEU A 265 10.34 1.05 9.00
N ALA A 266 11.00 1.83 9.86
CA ALA A 266 12.37 2.28 9.64
C ALA A 266 13.36 1.11 9.56
N VAL A 267 13.30 0.17 10.51
CA VAL A 267 14.17 -1.03 10.53
C VAL A 267 13.97 -1.85 9.26
N SER A 268 12.73 -2.08 8.85
CA SER A 268 12.43 -2.86 7.65
C SER A 268 12.89 -2.15 6.37
N ALA A 269 12.70 -0.83 6.25
CA ALA A 269 13.11 -0.06 5.09
C ALA A 269 14.65 -0.05 4.93
N ILE A 270 15.38 0.14 6.02
CA ILE A 270 16.85 0.07 6.02
C ILE A 270 17.30 -1.34 5.60
N TYR A 271 16.74 -2.38 6.22
CA TYR A 271 17.06 -3.76 5.87
C TYR A 271 16.80 -4.05 4.39
N GLN A 272 15.65 -3.65 3.86
CA GLN A 272 15.29 -3.87 2.45
C GLN A 272 16.28 -3.20 1.50
N LEU A 273 16.65 -1.95 1.76
CA LEU A 273 17.61 -1.23 0.92
C LEU A 273 19.01 -1.85 0.97
N VAL A 274 19.48 -2.20 2.17
CA VAL A 274 20.81 -2.78 2.38
C VAL A 274 20.89 -4.17 1.78
N SER A 275 19.89 -5.02 1.99
CA SER A 275 19.85 -6.39 1.46
C SER A 275 19.82 -6.41 -0.07
N MET A 276 19.04 -5.54 -0.73
CA MET A 276 19.02 -5.44 -2.18
C MET A 276 20.35 -4.93 -2.72
N GLN A 277 20.94 -3.93 -2.08
CA GLN A 277 22.25 -3.41 -2.48
C GLN A 277 23.35 -4.48 -2.33
N TYR A 278 23.32 -5.24 -1.25
CA TYR A 278 24.27 -6.35 -1.01
C TYR A 278 24.15 -7.43 -2.11
N ILE A 279 22.92 -7.84 -2.46
CA ILE A 279 22.70 -8.83 -3.51
C ILE A 279 23.27 -8.33 -4.86
N ILE A 280 23.00 -7.07 -5.22
CA ILE A 280 23.50 -6.46 -6.44
C ILE A 280 25.05 -6.45 -6.45
N SER A 281 25.66 -5.96 -5.37
CA SER A 281 27.12 -5.83 -5.27
C SER A 281 27.83 -7.20 -5.34
N LYS A 282 27.32 -8.21 -4.61
CA LYS A 282 27.89 -9.56 -4.59
C LYS A 282 27.81 -10.23 -5.97
N ASN A 283 26.71 -10.06 -6.67
CA ASN A 283 26.56 -10.68 -8.00
C ASN A 283 27.39 -9.96 -9.07
N LYS A 284 27.59 -8.64 -8.95
CA LYS A 284 28.48 -7.89 -9.83
C LYS A 284 29.95 -8.33 -9.69
N LEU A 285 30.44 -8.49 -8.44
CA LEU A 285 31.75 -9.02 -8.15
C LEU A 285 31.97 -10.43 -8.72
N ASN A 286 30.94 -11.31 -8.61
CA ASN A 286 31.01 -12.66 -9.15
C ASN A 286 31.05 -12.69 -10.69
N MET A 287 30.48 -11.71 -11.37
CA MET A 287 30.59 -11.57 -12.84
C MET A 287 31.98 -11.06 -13.25
N GLU A 288 32.53 -10.10 -12.52
CA GLU A 288 33.87 -9.57 -12.77
C GLU A 288 34.98 -10.60 -12.51
N MET A 289 34.77 -11.56 -11.60
CA MET A 289 35.70 -12.66 -11.32
C MET A 289 35.61 -13.83 -12.33
N LYS A 290 34.59 -13.86 -13.18
CA LYS A 290 34.40 -14.90 -14.21
C LYS A 290 34.84 -14.45 -15.62
N LEU A 291 35.23 -13.21 -15.77
CA LEU A 291 35.84 -12.63 -16.98
C LEU A 291 37.36 -12.59 -16.83
#